data_4917836010c51d47c59d39880fa1f5b7
#
_entry.id   4917836010c51d47c59d39880fa1f5b7
#
_cell.length_a   1.000
_cell.length_b   1.000
_cell.length_c   1.000
_cell.angle_alpha   90.00
_cell.angle_beta   90.00
_cell.angle_gamma   90.00
#
_symmetry.space_group_name_H-M   'P 1'
#
loop_
_entity.id
_entity.type
_entity.pdbx_description
1 polymer ?
#
loop_
_entity_poly.entity_id
_entity_poly.type
_entity_poly.pdbx_seq_one_letter_code
_entity_poly.pdbx_strand_id
1 'polypeptide(L)'
;VEIGYSNLTMAAVAERAGTTKTALYRRWSSKAELVHEAAFPTAPTALSMPEGDIATDIRAMIAAAGAVFTSPVVRAALPGVIADMAADPELSQRVMSRFTGLFDIVRDRLVHAVDRGEVHPDIDPDRLIEVIGGANLLRMLLVPGWEIDDQWIDQTTAIVVHGVIR
;
A
#
# COMPACT_ATOMS: atom_id res chain seq x y z
N VAL A 1 -1.40 10.16 15.25
CA VAL A 1 -2.60 9.40 15.64
C VAL A 1 -3.47 10.21 16.61
N GLU A 2 -2.88 10.86 17.63
CA GLU A 2 -3.63 11.55 18.71
C GLU A 2 -4.65 12.59 18.23
N ILE A 3 -4.29 13.42 17.23
CA ILE A 3 -5.14 14.54 16.77
C ILE A 3 -5.85 14.26 15.43
N GLY A 4 -5.56 13.14 14.81
CA GLY A 4 -6.09 12.74 13.50
C GLY A 4 -5.55 13.59 12.34
N TYR A 5 -5.73 13.08 11.11
CA TYR A 5 -5.22 13.73 9.90
C TYR A 5 -5.81 15.13 9.66
N SER A 6 -7.12 15.31 9.87
CA SER A 6 -7.81 16.56 9.59
C SER A 6 -7.29 17.74 10.42
N ASN A 7 -6.92 17.47 11.67
CA ASN A 7 -6.43 18.50 12.59
C ASN A 7 -4.90 18.70 12.53
N LEU A 8 -4.19 17.83 11.82
CA LEU A 8 -2.75 17.94 11.66
C LEU A 8 -2.41 19.11 10.72
N THR A 9 -1.47 19.95 11.15
CA THR A 9 -0.93 21.05 10.35
C THR A 9 0.60 21.00 10.29
N MET A 10 1.18 21.53 9.20
CA MET A 10 2.65 21.66 9.08
C MET A 10 3.25 22.50 10.20
N ALA A 11 2.51 23.48 10.73
CA ALA A 11 2.96 24.31 11.85
C ALA A 11 3.06 23.47 13.13
N ALA A 12 2.02 22.70 13.48
CA ALA A 12 2.02 21.86 14.67
C ALA A 12 3.11 20.76 14.60
N VAL A 13 3.36 20.22 13.42
CA VAL A 13 4.46 19.26 13.20
C VAL A 13 5.82 19.92 13.42
N ALA A 14 6.03 21.13 12.86
CA ALA A 14 7.27 21.87 13.03
C ALA A 14 7.56 22.19 14.49
N GLU A 15 6.57 22.68 15.22
CA GLU A 15 6.65 22.98 16.64
C GLU A 15 7.03 21.76 17.46
N ARG A 16 6.32 20.63 17.27
CA ARG A 16 6.58 19.38 17.99
C ARG A 16 7.93 18.74 17.65
N ALA A 17 8.42 18.94 16.44
CA ALA A 17 9.72 18.46 15.97
C ALA A 17 10.89 19.40 16.30
N GLY A 18 10.65 20.55 16.94
CA GLY A 18 11.68 21.53 17.24
C GLY A 18 12.33 22.15 15.98
N THR A 19 11.57 22.25 14.89
CA THR A 19 12.04 22.77 13.58
C THR A 19 11.15 23.91 13.08
N THR A 20 11.42 24.42 11.89
CA THR A 20 10.62 25.47 11.27
C THR A 20 9.70 24.93 10.18
N LYS A 21 8.56 25.58 9.98
CA LYS A 21 7.64 25.27 8.89
C LYS A 21 8.34 25.31 7.51
N THR A 22 9.25 26.29 7.33
CA THR A 22 10.06 26.44 6.11
C THR A 22 10.97 25.21 5.88
N ALA A 23 11.57 24.67 6.94
CA ALA A 23 12.41 23.47 6.83
C ALA A 23 11.59 22.25 6.41
N LEU A 24 10.36 22.12 6.91
CA LEU A 24 9.45 21.04 6.47
C LEU A 24 9.06 21.21 5.00
N TYR A 25 8.64 22.40 4.57
CA TYR A 25 8.24 22.63 3.18
C TYR A 25 9.37 22.49 2.16
N ARG A 26 10.62 22.57 2.60
CA ARG A 26 11.78 22.27 1.74
C ARG A 26 11.86 20.78 1.38
N ARG A 27 11.33 19.90 2.23
CA ARG A 27 11.37 18.45 2.05
C ARG A 27 10.04 17.87 1.55
N TRP A 28 8.92 18.40 2.02
CA TRP A 28 7.58 17.93 1.67
C TRP A 28 6.74 19.09 1.18
N SER A 29 6.23 19.00 -0.03
CA SER A 29 5.42 20.05 -0.65
C SER A 29 4.06 20.27 0.05
N SER A 30 3.57 19.24 0.74
CA SER A 30 2.26 19.24 1.39
C SER A 30 2.24 18.42 2.69
N LYS A 31 1.17 18.61 3.49
CA LYS A 31 0.86 17.78 4.65
C LYS A 31 0.66 16.31 4.23
N ALA A 32 -0.03 16.08 3.12
CA ALA A 32 -0.31 14.75 2.62
C ALA A 32 0.98 13.98 2.30
N GLU A 33 1.95 14.64 1.65
CA GLU A 33 3.24 14.06 1.31
C GLU A 33 4.06 13.71 2.57
N LEU A 34 4.10 14.61 3.55
CA LEU A 34 4.77 14.36 4.83
C LEU A 34 4.13 13.19 5.58
N VAL A 35 2.80 13.18 5.67
CA VAL A 35 2.08 12.12 6.38
C VAL A 35 2.19 10.79 5.66
N HIS A 36 2.14 10.78 4.32
CA HIS A 36 2.36 9.58 3.54
C HIS A 36 3.76 9.00 3.81
N GLU A 37 4.82 9.82 3.76
CA GLU A 37 6.18 9.35 4.07
C GLU A 37 6.33 8.82 5.50
N ALA A 38 5.66 9.46 6.46
CA ALA A 38 5.65 8.99 7.84
C ALA A 38 4.83 7.69 8.06
N ALA A 39 3.77 7.51 7.29
CA ALA A 39 2.93 6.30 7.34
C ALA A 39 3.58 5.12 6.61
N PHE A 40 4.34 5.40 5.55
CA PHE A 40 5.06 4.42 4.73
C PHE A 40 6.57 4.75 4.71
N PRO A 41 7.27 4.65 5.86
CA PRO A 41 8.65 5.13 6.02
C PRO A 41 9.64 4.37 5.15
N THR A 42 9.30 3.17 4.77
CA THR A 42 10.08 2.35 3.83
C THR A 42 9.08 1.82 2.80
N ALA A 43 9.25 2.16 1.53
CA ALA A 43 8.66 1.32 0.52
C ALA A 43 9.08 -0.11 0.89
N PRO A 44 8.16 -1.09 0.92
CA PRO A 44 8.53 -2.46 1.28
C PRO A 44 9.47 -3.04 0.23
N THR A 45 10.73 -2.61 0.27
CA THR A 45 11.86 -3.19 -0.47
C THR A 45 12.20 -4.60 0.03
N ALA A 46 11.56 -5.01 1.13
CA ALA A 46 11.80 -6.28 1.79
C ALA A 46 10.69 -7.31 1.54
N LEU A 47 9.92 -7.21 0.46
CA LEU A 47 9.30 -8.39 -0.11
C LEU A 47 10.44 -9.22 -0.75
N SER A 48 11.22 -9.89 0.11
CA SER A 48 11.99 -11.04 -0.35
C SER A 48 10.95 -12.05 -0.77
N MET A 49 10.71 -12.15 -2.06
CA MET A 49 9.89 -13.20 -2.63
C MET A 49 10.80 -14.39 -2.82
N PRO A 50 10.75 -15.42 -1.95
CA PRO A 50 11.47 -16.65 -2.23
C PRO A 50 10.98 -17.19 -3.58
N GLU A 51 11.86 -17.81 -4.34
CA GLU A 51 11.49 -18.56 -5.55
C GLU A 51 10.68 -19.81 -5.12
N GLY A 52 9.44 -19.58 -4.72
CA GLY A 52 8.53 -20.58 -4.22
C GLY A 52 7.33 -20.78 -5.14
N ASP A 53 6.36 -21.51 -4.63
CA ASP A 53 5.04 -21.65 -5.24
C ASP A 53 4.32 -20.30 -5.30
N ILE A 54 3.82 -19.95 -6.47
CA ILE A 54 3.16 -18.64 -6.71
C ILE A 54 1.94 -18.41 -5.81
N ALA A 55 1.23 -19.46 -5.40
CA ALA A 55 0.10 -19.32 -4.49
C ALA A 55 0.56 -18.86 -3.10
N THR A 56 1.70 -19.38 -2.62
CA THR A 56 2.35 -18.92 -1.38
C THR A 56 2.79 -17.47 -1.49
N ASP A 57 3.34 -17.07 -2.63
CA ASP A 57 3.77 -15.69 -2.86
C ASP A 57 2.57 -14.73 -2.90
N ILE A 58 1.47 -15.09 -3.58
CA ILE A 58 0.24 -14.30 -3.60
C ILE A 58 -0.32 -14.14 -2.18
N ARG A 59 -0.33 -15.22 -1.38
CA ARG A 59 -0.74 -15.15 0.02
C ARG A 59 0.14 -14.18 0.82
N ALA A 60 1.45 -14.24 0.63
CA ALA A 60 2.39 -13.34 1.29
C ALA A 60 2.17 -11.87 0.87
N MET A 61 1.89 -11.59 -0.40
CA MET A 61 1.55 -10.25 -0.88
C MET A 61 0.27 -9.72 -0.21
N ILE A 62 -0.79 -10.53 -0.13
CA ILE A 62 -2.06 -10.15 0.51
C ILE A 62 -1.83 -9.88 2.00
N ALA A 63 -1.09 -10.74 2.70
CA ALA A 63 -0.77 -10.59 4.11
C ALA A 63 0.08 -9.34 4.38
N ALA A 64 1.10 -9.09 3.54
CA ALA A 64 1.95 -7.91 3.66
C ALA A 64 1.16 -6.62 3.44
N ALA A 65 0.29 -6.57 2.43
CA ALA A 65 -0.62 -5.46 2.22
C ALA A 65 -1.55 -5.28 3.42
N GLY A 66 -2.13 -6.35 3.95
CA GLY A 66 -2.97 -6.35 5.14
C GLY A 66 -2.27 -5.75 6.36
N ALA A 67 -1.04 -6.15 6.61
CA ALA A 67 -0.23 -5.64 7.71
C ALA A 67 0.01 -4.12 7.61
N VAL A 68 0.24 -3.62 6.39
CA VAL A 68 0.36 -2.18 6.14
C VAL A 68 -0.95 -1.46 6.44
N PHE A 69 -2.06 -1.92 5.87
CA PHE A 69 -3.37 -1.26 6.02
C PHE A 69 -3.95 -1.35 7.44
N THR A 70 -3.58 -2.36 8.23
CA THR A 70 -4.00 -2.48 9.63
C THR A 70 -3.16 -1.66 10.59
N SER A 71 -2.02 -1.12 10.16
CA SER A 71 -1.19 -0.22 10.98
C SER A 71 -2.02 0.97 11.51
N PRO A 72 -1.98 1.27 12.82
CA PRO A 72 -2.74 2.40 13.38
C PRO A 72 -2.43 3.74 12.73
N VAL A 73 -1.19 3.96 12.29
CA VAL A 73 -0.77 5.19 11.62
C VAL A 73 -1.40 5.28 10.24
N VAL A 74 -1.34 4.20 9.46
CA VAL A 74 -1.94 4.14 8.11
C VAL A 74 -3.46 4.31 8.20
N ARG A 75 -4.13 3.60 9.10
CA ARG A 75 -5.58 3.72 9.30
C ARG A 75 -6.02 5.15 9.63
N ALA A 76 -5.24 5.85 10.46
CA ALA A 76 -5.56 7.24 10.82
C ALA A 76 -5.26 8.25 9.72
N ALA A 77 -4.31 7.97 8.84
CA ALA A 77 -3.80 8.92 7.85
C ALA A 77 -4.42 8.73 6.45
N LEU A 78 -4.57 7.48 6.03
CA LEU A 78 -4.84 7.13 4.63
C LEU A 78 -6.14 7.73 4.06
N PRO A 79 -7.27 7.77 4.79
CA PRO A 79 -8.49 8.40 4.27
C PRO A 79 -8.28 9.85 3.86
N GLY A 80 -7.55 10.61 4.67
CA GLY A 80 -7.24 12.00 4.37
C GLY A 80 -6.22 12.17 3.25
N VAL A 81 -5.20 11.30 3.21
CA VAL A 81 -4.21 11.30 2.12
C VAL A 81 -4.89 10.97 0.78
N ILE A 82 -5.80 10.00 0.75
CA ILE A 82 -6.57 9.65 -0.46
C ILE A 82 -7.42 10.82 -0.93
N ALA A 83 -8.10 11.51 0.01
CA ALA A 83 -8.91 12.69 -0.33
C ALA A 83 -8.06 13.82 -0.95
N ASP A 84 -6.89 14.09 -0.37
CA ASP A 84 -5.96 15.09 -0.90
C ASP A 84 -5.39 14.66 -2.28
N MET A 85 -5.05 13.38 -2.47
CA MET A 85 -4.60 12.83 -3.75
C MET A 85 -5.70 12.92 -4.84
N ALA A 86 -6.95 12.68 -4.47
CA ALA A 86 -8.08 12.79 -5.41
C ALA A 86 -8.29 14.24 -5.88
N ALA A 87 -7.92 15.23 -5.07
CA ALA A 87 -8.02 16.64 -5.39
C ALA A 87 -6.76 17.20 -6.12
N ASP A 88 -5.63 16.52 -6.04
CA ASP A 88 -4.34 16.94 -6.59
C ASP A 88 -3.66 15.79 -7.36
N PRO A 89 -3.78 15.76 -8.70
CA PRO A 89 -3.16 14.71 -9.54
C PRO A 89 -1.62 14.68 -9.44
N GLU A 90 -0.96 15.83 -9.24
CA GLU A 90 0.50 15.87 -9.10
C GLU A 90 0.93 15.23 -7.77
N LEU A 91 0.19 15.49 -6.68
CA LEU A 91 0.41 14.81 -5.41
C LEU A 91 0.21 13.30 -5.56
N SER A 92 -0.86 12.89 -6.24
CA SER A 92 -1.12 11.47 -6.52
C SER A 92 0.07 10.81 -7.23
N GLN A 93 0.58 11.44 -8.28
CA GLN A 93 1.74 10.93 -9.02
C GLN A 93 2.99 10.83 -8.14
N ARG A 94 3.29 11.85 -7.32
CA ARG A 94 4.44 11.83 -6.40
C ARG A 94 4.31 10.74 -5.33
N VAL A 95 3.12 10.55 -4.79
CA VAL A 95 2.84 9.48 -3.80
C VAL A 95 2.99 8.11 -4.43
N MET A 96 2.37 7.89 -5.60
CA MET A 96 2.40 6.59 -6.28
C MET A 96 3.80 6.22 -6.78
N SER A 97 4.63 7.20 -7.18
CA SER A 97 6.00 6.94 -7.61
C SER A 97 6.88 6.29 -6.53
N ARG A 98 6.51 6.41 -5.26
CA ARG A 98 7.22 5.75 -4.15
C ARG A 98 6.99 4.24 -4.09
N PHE A 99 5.92 3.75 -4.73
CA PHE A 99 5.60 2.33 -4.81
C PHE A 99 6.15 1.64 -6.05
N THR A 100 6.78 2.38 -6.98
CA THR A 100 7.27 1.83 -8.26
C THR A 100 8.17 0.62 -8.03
N GLY A 101 9.15 0.70 -7.13
CA GLY A 101 10.06 -0.42 -6.85
C GLY A 101 9.35 -1.65 -6.28
N LEU A 102 8.29 -1.47 -5.47
CA LEU A 102 7.47 -2.58 -5.00
C LEU A 102 6.69 -3.23 -6.15
N PHE A 103 6.09 -2.41 -7.00
CA PHE A 103 5.32 -2.89 -8.14
C PHE A 103 6.21 -3.62 -9.15
N ASP A 104 7.44 -3.13 -9.36
CA ASP A 104 8.42 -3.80 -10.21
C ASP A 104 8.77 -5.19 -9.68
N ILE A 105 9.01 -5.35 -8.38
CA ILE A 105 9.25 -6.66 -7.75
C ILE A 105 8.08 -7.63 -8.00
N VAL A 106 6.84 -7.16 -7.86
CA VAL A 106 5.65 -7.99 -8.11
C VAL A 106 5.54 -8.35 -9.59
N ARG A 107 5.76 -7.39 -10.50
CA ARG A 107 5.75 -7.65 -11.95
C ARG A 107 6.78 -8.70 -12.34
N ASP A 108 8.03 -8.51 -11.93
CA ASP A 108 9.12 -9.45 -12.24
C ASP A 108 8.79 -10.85 -11.74
N ARG A 109 8.25 -10.97 -10.52
CA ARG A 109 7.86 -12.27 -9.96
C ARG A 109 6.76 -12.96 -10.77
N LEU A 110 5.77 -12.18 -11.24
CA LEU A 110 4.66 -12.72 -12.06
C LEU A 110 5.12 -13.09 -13.47
N VAL A 111 5.98 -12.29 -14.08
CA VAL A 111 6.60 -12.63 -15.38
C VAL A 111 7.32 -13.97 -15.30
N HIS A 112 8.16 -14.18 -14.28
CA HIS A 112 8.84 -15.45 -14.07
C HIS A 112 7.86 -16.62 -13.82
N ALA A 113 6.72 -16.38 -13.16
CA ALA A 113 5.71 -17.40 -12.96
C ALA A 113 4.95 -17.75 -14.25
N VAL A 114 4.72 -16.78 -15.13
CA VAL A 114 4.18 -17.02 -16.48
C VAL A 114 5.15 -17.86 -17.30
N ASP A 115 6.44 -17.52 -17.30
CA ASP A 115 7.48 -18.26 -18.04
C ASP A 115 7.59 -19.72 -17.58
N ARG A 116 7.33 -20.00 -16.30
CA ARG A 116 7.27 -21.36 -15.76
C ARG A 116 5.94 -22.06 -15.96
N GLY A 117 4.95 -21.38 -16.54
CA GLY A 117 3.61 -21.91 -16.77
C GLY A 117 2.75 -22.07 -15.51
N GLU A 118 3.13 -21.39 -14.42
CA GLU A 118 2.39 -21.39 -13.13
C GLU A 118 1.19 -20.44 -13.17
N VAL A 119 1.29 -19.37 -13.94
CA VAL A 119 0.28 -18.31 -14.06
C VAL A 119 -0.22 -18.25 -15.51
N HIS A 120 -1.48 -17.92 -15.67
CA HIS A 120 -2.07 -17.72 -16.98
C HIS A 120 -1.40 -16.50 -17.68
N PRO A 121 -0.98 -16.62 -18.97
CA PRO A 121 -0.21 -15.58 -19.66
C PRO A 121 -0.97 -14.26 -19.88
N ASP A 122 -2.30 -14.29 -19.79
CA ASP A 122 -3.15 -13.11 -19.97
C ASP A 122 -3.34 -12.30 -18.69
N ILE A 123 -2.72 -12.71 -17.57
CA ILE A 123 -2.80 -11.98 -16.30
C ILE A 123 -1.90 -10.76 -16.36
N ASP A 124 -2.53 -9.59 -16.27
CA ASP A 124 -1.84 -8.31 -16.14
C ASP A 124 -1.37 -8.13 -14.67
N PRO A 125 -0.05 -8.03 -14.41
CA PRO A 125 0.49 -7.85 -13.07
C PRO A 125 -0.06 -6.60 -12.36
N ASP A 126 -0.30 -5.51 -13.10
CA ASP A 126 -0.81 -4.28 -12.52
C ASP A 126 -2.26 -4.46 -12.03
N ARG A 127 -3.06 -5.22 -12.74
CA ARG A 127 -4.42 -5.58 -12.30
C ARG A 127 -4.41 -6.44 -11.05
N LEU A 128 -3.47 -7.37 -10.93
CA LEU A 128 -3.32 -8.15 -9.70
C LEU A 128 -2.96 -7.27 -8.51
N ILE A 129 -2.04 -6.32 -8.67
CA ILE A 129 -1.69 -5.33 -7.65
C ILE A 129 -2.93 -4.52 -7.24
N GLU A 130 -3.71 -4.05 -8.23
CA GLU A 130 -4.95 -3.30 -7.97
C GLU A 130 -5.98 -4.14 -7.20
N VAL A 131 -6.15 -5.41 -7.56
CA VAL A 131 -7.08 -6.33 -6.87
C VAL A 131 -6.66 -6.54 -5.42
N ILE A 132 -5.38 -6.85 -5.17
CA ILE A 132 -4.87 -7.07 -3.82
C ILE A 132 -4.95 -5.79 -2.99
N GLY A 133 -4.46 -4.67 -3.52
CA GLY A 133 -4.49 -3.38 -2.84
C GLY A 133 -5.92 -2.89 -2.60
N GLY A 134 -6.78 -3.01 -3.60
CA GLY A 134 -8.18 -2.60 -3.54
C GLY A 134 -8.99 -3.41 -2.52
N ALA A 135 -8.80 -4.73 -2.45
CA ALA A 135 -9.49 -5.57 -1.48
C ALA A 135 -9.12 -5.18 -0.03
N ASN A 136 -7.83 -4.99 0.25
CA ASN A 136 -7.36 -4.53 1.56
C ASN A 136 -7.88 -3.14 1.91
N LEU A 137 -7.84 -2.20 0.94
CA LEU A 137 -8.30 -0.83 1.12
C LEU A 137 -9.81 -0.78 1.40
N LEU A 138 -10.61 -1.51 0.62
CA LEU A 138 -12.05 -1.61 0.82
C LEU A 138 -12.38 -2.12 2.22
N ARG A 139 -11.71 -3.20 2.64
CA ARG A 139 -11.91 -3.80 3.95
C ARG A 139 -11.57 -2.84 5.08
N MET A 140 -10.45 -2.12 4.97
CA MET A 140 -10.04 -1.14 5.96
C MET A 140 -10.98 0.05 6.07
N LEU A 141 -11.43 0.60 4.92
CA LEU A 141 -12.15 1.89 4.89
C LEU A 141 -13.66 1.75 5.05
N LEU A 142 -14.26 0.73 4.42
CA LEU A 142 -15.71 0.69 4.21
C LEU A 142 -16.41 -0.38 5.03
N VAL A 143 -15.68 -1.25 5.71
CA VAL A 143 -16.30 -2.35 6.47
C VAL A 143 -15.91 -2.26 7.96
N PRO A 144 -16.69 -1.47 8.75
CA PRO A 144 -16.41 -1.29 10.17
C PRO A 144 -16.42 -2.61 10.94
N GLY A 145 -15.43 -2.79 11.83
CA GLY A 145 -15.34 -3.95 12.69
C GLY A 145 -14.84 -5.23 12.01
N TRP A 146 -14.48 -5.18 10.73
CA TRP A 146 -13.88 -6.33 10.04
C TRP A 146 -12.35 -6.24 10.09
N GLU A 147 -11.73 -7.32 10.55
CA GLU A 147 -10.29 -7.45 10.62
C GLU A 147 -9.74 -8.10 9.35
N ILE A 148 -8.49 -7.81 9.03
CA ILE A 148 -7.70 -8.55 8.05
C ILE A 148 -6.96 -9.61 8.85
N ASP A 149 -7.64 -10.73 9.09
CA ASP A 149 -7.14 -11.88 9.80
C ASP A 149 -6.67 -12.99 8.82
N ASP A 150 -6.08 -14.04 9.35
CA ASP A 150 -5.62 -15.17 8.54
C ASP A 150 -6.74 -15.82 7.72
N GLN A 151 -7.95 -15.89 8.27
CA GLN A 151 -9.10 -16.45 7.53
C GLN A 151 -9.45 -15.59 6.31
N TRP A 152 -9.47 -14.29 6.47
CA TRP A 152 -9.70 -13.38 5.36
C TRP A 152 -8.58 -13.44 4.32
N ILE A 153 -7.32 -13.50 4.77
CA ILE A 153 -6.16 -13.64 3.89
C ILE A 153 -6.26 -14.93 3.08
N ASP A 154 -6.57 -16.07 3.72
CA ASP A 154 -6.69 -17.36 3.05
C ASP A 154 -7.83 -17.38 2.04
N GLN A 155 -8.99 -16.84 2.38
CA GLN A 155 -10.14 -16.76 1.47
C GLN A 155 -9.85 -15.83 0.28
N THR A 156 -9.23 -14.68 0.52
CA THR A 156 -8.84 -13.75 -0.55
C THR A 156 -7.78 -14.39 -1.45
N THR A 157 -6.82 -15.07 -0.87
CA THR A 157 -5.81 -15.84 -1.62
C THR A 157 -6.46 -16.89 -2.51
N ALA A 158 -7.40 -17.67 -1.98
CA ALA A 158 -8.09 -18.68 -2.76
C ALA A 158 -8.83 -18.07 -3.97
N ILE A 159 -9.51 -16.94 -3.79
CA ILE A 159 -10.19 -16.24 -4.89
C ILE A 159 -9.20 -15.79 -5.96
N VAL A 160 -8.11 -15.15 -5.55
CA VAL A 160 -7.08 -14.66 -6.47
C VAL A 160 -6.39 -15.82 -7.19
N VAL A 161 -5.97 -16.84 -6.45
CA VAL A 161 -5.26 -18.01 -6.98
C VAL A 161 -6.12 -18.76 -8.01
N HIS A 162 -7.41 -18.99 -7.74
CA HIS A 162 -8.31 -19.62 -8.71
C HIS A 162 -8.52 -18.76 -9.98
N GLY A 163 -8.33 -17.45 -9.90
CA GLY A 163 -8.42 -16.55 -11.06
C GLY A 163 -7.12 -16.44 -11.87
N VAL A 164 -5.95 -16.74 -11.30
CA VAL A 164 -4.63 -16.52 -11.93
C VAL A 164 -3.88 -17.80 -12.28
N ILE A 165 -4.08 -18.87 -11.50
CA ILE A 165 -3.42 -20.17 -11.75
C ILE A 165 -4.13 -20.92 -12.88
N ARG A 166 -3.31 -21.61 -13.66
CA ARG A 166 -3.74 -22.41 -14.82
C ARG A 166 -4.22 -23.79 -14.41
#